data_e1273b3b0515b43c8c57d943b73e463e
#
_entry.id   e1273b3b0515b43c8c57d943b73e463e
#
_cell.length_a   1.000
_cell.length_b   1.000
_cell.length_c   1.000
_cell.angle_alpha   90.00
_cell.angle_beta   90.00
_cell.angle_gamma   90.00
#
_symmetry.space_group_name_H-M   'P 1'
#
loop_
_entity.id
_entity.type
_entity.pdbx_description
1 polymer ?
#
loop_
_entity_poly.entity_id
_entity_poly.type
_entity_poly.pdbx_seq_one_letter_code
_entity_poly.pdbx_strand_id
1 'polypeptide(L)'
;MNKILKEKISESVSSVLPITIIVLLLSVTITPMPVGTMVLFLTGAALLIVGMALFSLGTDVSMTPMGEGIGAQLPRTKNLFIVILITLIIGVLITIAEPDLQVLAGQVPSIPNNVLIWTVAGGVGLFFVLAMLRTLFKIRLSMMLIVFYAAVFVLSIFVPNEFVSVAFDSGGVTTGPVTVPFIMALGVGLASIRGDSGAQEDSFGLVALCSIGPVLAVLLLGIFYPTNGAGYTAVTVPDVEDTRQAAHTFVVELPAYIHEVLSALVPIILFCAVFQLIFRRFHAMQLRKIGVGFVYTFTGLSLFLTGVNVGFMPVGHYLGQQLALSGQEWVLVPLGMLIGYFLVTAEPAVHVLNRQVESITNGGISQRAMMLSLSIGVACSVGMAMLRVLTGISIYYILVPGYLAALGLTFCVPKIFTGIAFDSGGVASGPMTTTFLLPFAMGACEALGGNVMTDAFGIVAMVAMTPLLTIQVLGLIYKKKQNSEDASDVSAEDEDSIIVLEGTEHE
;
A
#
# COMPACT_ATOMS: atom_id res chain seq x y z
N MET A 1 18.07 -24.49 -4.41
CA MET A 1 17.04 -23.47 -4.45
C MET A 1 17.72 -22.12 -4.20
N ASN A 2 17.52 -21.14 -5.04
CA ASN A 2 18.21 -19.85 -4.98
C ASN A 2 17.88 -19.16 -3.65
N LYS A 3 18.90 -18.59 -2.96
CA LYS A 3 18.73 -17.93 -1.64
C LYS A 3 17.61 -16.88 -1.66
N ILE A 4 17.51 -16.12 -2.73
CA ILE A 4 16.50 -15.08 -2.94
C ILE A 4 15.07 -15.69 -2.99
N LEU A 5 14.87 -16.79 -3.73
CA LEU A 5 13.57 -17.45 -3.79
C LEU A 5 13.13 -17.99 -2.42
N LYS A 6 14.07 -18.53 -1.63
CA LYS A 6 13.79 -19.00 -0.27
C LYS A 6 13.37 -17.83 0.65
N GLU A 7 14.01 -16.68 0.52
CA GLU A 7 13.68 -15.46 1.25
C GLU A 7 12.26 -14.98 0.89
N LYS A 8 11.92 -14.90 -0.42
CA LYS A 8 10.58 -14.51 -0.87
C LYS A 8 9.47 -15.48 -0.44
N ILE A 9 9.74 -16.79 -0.45
CA ILE A 9 8.81 -17.78 0.09
C ILE A 9 8.62 -17.57 1.60
N SER A 10 9.70 -17.34 2.34
CA SER A 10 9.61 -17.08 3.78
C SER A 10 8.84 -15.80 4.09
N GLU A 11 9.05 -14.72 3.32
CA GLU A 11 8.27 -13.48 3.43
C GLU A 11 6.78 -13.77 3.19
N SER A 12 6.44 -14.47 2.10
CA SER A 12 5.04 -14.79 1.75
C SER A 12 4.37 -15.70 2.78
N VAL A 13 5.08 -16.69 3.33
CA VAL A 13 4.57 -17.53 4.41
C VAL A 13 4.31 -16.68 5.65
N SER A 14 5.23 -15.82 6.03
CA SER A 14 5.07 -14.92 7.18
C SER A 14 3.89 -13.96 7.02
N SER A 15 3.54 -13.63 5.78
CA SER A 15 2.40 -12.78 5.43
C SER A 15 1.05 -13.49 5.60
N VAL A 16 0.93 -14.68 5.04
CA VAL A 16 -0.36 -15.38 4.92
C VAL A 16 -0.66 -16.25 6.14
N LEU A 17 0.38 -16.85 6.74
CA LEU A 17 0.24 -17.83 7.82
C LEU A 17 -0.46 -17.29 9.08
N PRO A 18 -0.17 -16.09 9.59
CA PRO A 18 -0.85 -15.57 10.78
C PRO A 18 -2.36 -15.45 10.58
N ILE A 19 -2.80 -14.91 9.43
CA ILE A 19 -4.22 -14.81 9.10
C ILE A 19 -4.83 -16.20 8.94
N THR A 20 -4.13 -17.13 8.28
CA THR A 20 -4.58 -18.51 8.12
C THR A 20 -4.78 -19.19 9.49
N ILE A 21 -3.85 -18.99 10.43
CA ILE A 21 -3.96 -19.54 11.80
C ILE A 21 -5.15 -18.91 12.53
N ILE A 22 -5.35 -17.61 12.45
CA ILE A 22 -6.49 -16.91 13.07
C ILE A 22 -7.81 -17.49 12.53
N VAL A 23 -7.94 -17.63 11.21
CA VAL A 23 -9.12 -18.21 10.55
C VAL A 23 -9.37 -19.64 11.02
N LEU A 24 -8.33 -20.47 11.07
CA LEU A 24 -8.45 -21.87 11.57
C LEU A 24 -8.90 -21.92 13.05
N LEU A 25 -8.33 -21.06 13.90
CA LEU A 25 -8.73 -20.99 15.31
C LEU A 25 -10.19 -20.56 15.46
N LEU A 26 -10.62 -19.57 14.70
CA LEU A 26 -12.01 -19.09 14.69
C LEU A 26 -12.96 -20.18 14.19
N SER A 27 -12.57 -20.92 13.16
CA SER A 27 -13.37 -22.01 12.60
C SER A 27 -13.58 -23.17 13.59
N VAL A 28 -12.64 -23.39 14.50
CA VAL A 28 -12.77 -24.46 15.53
C VAL A 28 -13.50 -23.96 16.78
N THR A 29 -13.43 -22.65 17.07
CA THR A 29 -13.91 -22.10 18.36
C THR A 29 -15.26 -21.39 18.27
N ILE A 30 -15.39 -20.37 17.40
CA ILE A 30 -16.51 -19.42 17.41
C ILE A 30 -17.41 -19.60 16.20
N THR A 31 -16.82 -19.79 15.01
CA THR A 31 -17.52 -19.77 13.73
C THR A 31 -17.22 -21.05 12.93
N PRO A 32 -17.88 -22.17 13.25
CA PRO A 32 -17.66 -23.41 12.49
C PRO A 32 -17.92 -23.20 11.00
N MET A 33 -16.93 -23.53 10.17
CA MET A 33 -17.05 -23.41 8.71
C MET A 33 -17.32 -24.78 8.08
N PRO A 34 -18.10 -24.83 6.98
CA PRO A 34 -18.25 -26.03 6.17
C PRO A 34 -16.87 -26.54 5.70
N VAL A 35 -16.71 -27.86 5.61
CA VAL A 35 -15.44 -28.48 5.20
C VAL A 35 -15.01 -28.00 3.81
N GLY A 36 -15.94 -27.86 2.87
CA GLY A 36 -15.64 -27.36 1.54
C GLY A 36 -15.07 -25.92 1.53
N THR A 37 -15.69 -25.03 2.30
CA THR A 37 -15.22 -23.65 2.47
C THR A 37 -13.80 -23.61 3.09
N MET A 38 -13.54 -24.50 4.07
CA MET A 38 -12.20 -24.63 4.65
C MET A 38 -11.16 -25.11 3.63
N VAL A 39 -11.53 -26.07 2.77
CA VAL A 39 -10.65 -26.56 1.70
C VAL A 39 -10.38 -25.47 0.67
N LEU A 40 -11.39 -24.69 0.28
CA LEU A 40 -11.20 -23.51 -0.60
C LEU A 40 -10.22 -22.52 0.03
N PHE A 41 -10.40 -22.22 1.30
CA PHE A 41 -9.52 -21.27 2.02
C PHE A 41 -8.07 -21.76 2.08
N LEU A 42 -7.83 -22.99 2.49
CA LEU A 42 -6.46 -23.53 2.62
C LEU A 42 -5.77 -23.66 1.25
N THR A 43 -6.51 -24.06 0.22
CA THR A 43 -6.00 -24.10 -1.15
C THR A 43 -5.71 -22.68 -1.65
N GLY A 44 -6.61 -21.73 -1.40
CA GLY A 44 -6.43 -20.31 -1.68
C GLY A 44 -5.20 -19.74 -0.98
N ALA A 45 -5.01 -20.04 0.31
CA ALA A 45 -3.84 -19.62 1.08
C ALA A 45 -2.52 -20.18 0.50
N ALA A 46 -2.51 -21.45 0.08
CA ALA A 46 -1.35 -22.04 -0.58
C ALA A 46 -1.02 -21.37 -1.92
N LEU A 47 -2.04 -21.12 -2.76
CA LEU A 47 -1.87 -20.38 -4.02
C LEU A 47 -1.42 -18.95 -3.78
N LEU A 48 -1.94 -18.30 -2.74
CA LEU A 48 -1.56 -16.95 -2.32
C LEU A 48 -0.07 -16.88 -1.93
N ILE A 49 0.41 -17.82 -1.11
CA ILE A 49 1.83 -17.91 -0.70
C ILE A 49 2.75 -18.08 -1.92
N VAL A 50 2.44 -19.04 -2.78
CA VAL A 50 3.26 -19.31 -3.98
C VAL A 50 3.16 -18.14 -4.96
N GLY A 51 1.95 -17.64 -5.19
CA GLY A 51 1.68 -16.51 -6.07
C GLY A 51 2.44 -15.25 -5.62
N MET A 52 2.34 -14.90 -4.34
CA MET A 52 3.00 -13.74 -3.76
C MET A 52 4.54 -13.85 -3.80
N ALA A 53 5.10 -15.04 -3.54
CA ALA A 53 6.54 -15.26 -3.61
C ALA A 53 7.08 -15.08 -5.02
N LEU A 54 6.41 -15.67 -6.03
CA LEU A 54 6.79 -15.53 -7.44
C LEU A 54 6.59 -14.10 -7.93
N PHE A 55 5.47 -13.49 -7.59
CA PHE A 55 5.13 -12.13 -7.96
C PHE A 55 6.14 -11.12 -7.38
N SER A 56 6.43 -11.18 -6.07
CA SER A 56 7.42 -10.31 -5.42
C SER A 56 8.83 -10.49 -6.01
N LEU A 57 9.24 -11.75 -6.30
CA LEU A 57 10.50 -12.02 -7.00
C LEU A 57 10.49 -11.43 -8.41
N GLY A 58 9.38 -11.57 -9.11
CA GLY A 58 9.21 -11.05 -10.47
C GLY A 58 9.30 -9.53 -10.53
N THR A 59 8.65 -8.82 -9.62
CA THR A 59 8.69 -7.36 -9.55
C THR A 59 10.09 -6.84 -9.19
N ASP A 60 10.79 -7.46 -8.24
CA ASP A 60 12.17 -7.11 -7.91
C ASP A 60 13.14 -7.29 -9.09
N VAL A 61 12.93 -8.30 -9.90
CA VAL A 61 13.81 -8.61 -11.05
C VAL A 61 13.45 -7.81 -12.31
N SER A 62 12.17 -7.39 -12.48
CA SER A 62 11.70 -6.65 -13.65
C SER A 62 11.44 -5.17 -13.37
N MET A 63 10.56 -4.85 -12.41
CA MET A 63 10.06 -3.48 -12.20
C MET A 63 11.11 -2.57 -11.56
N THR A 64 11.87 -3.06 -10.58
CA THR A 64 12.90 -2.26 -9.91
C THR A 64 14.00 -1.79 -10.88
N PRO A 65 14.66 -2.67 -11.68
CA PRO A 65 15.65 -2.21 -12.66
C PRO A 65 15.06 -1.31 -13.76
N MET A 66 13.79 -1.53 -14.12
CA MET A 66 13.09 -0.64 -15.06
C MET A 66 12.91 0.75 -14.46
N GLY A 67 12.40 0.85 -13.23
CA GLY A 67 12.21 2.11 -12.52
C GLY A 67 13.52 2.90 -12.40
N GLU A 68 14.59 2.26 -11.91
CA GLU A 68 15.93 2.87 -11.82
C GLU A 68 16.45 3.34 -13.18
N GLY A 69 16.34 2.49 -14.21
CA GLY A 69 16.81 2.81 -15.56
C GLY A 69 16.07 3.97 -16.19
N ILE A 70 14.76 4.04 -16.02
CA ILE A 70 13.91 5.13 -16.52
C ILE A 70 14.16 6.40 -15.71
N GLY A 71 14.18 6.32 -14.37
CA GLY A 71 14.46 7.44 -13.48
C GLY A 71 15.80 8.11 -13.79
N ALA A 72 16.84 7.30 -14.06
CA ALA A 72 18.14 7.79 -14.46
C ALA A 72 18.17 8.37 -15.88
N GLN A 73 17.27 7.99 -16.77
CA GLN A 73 17.23 8.49 -18.14
C GLN A 73 16.43 9.79 -18.29
N LEU A 74 15.36 9.95 -17.52
CA LEU A 74 14.44 11.09 -17.64
C LEU A 74 15.12 12.46 -17.57
N PRO A 75 15.99 12.76 -16.58
CA PRO A 75 16.68 14.06 -16.50
C PRO A 75 17.64 14.32 -17.68
N ARG A 76 18.17 13.25 -18.28
CA ARG A 76 19.12 13.34 -19.40
C ARG A 76 18.47 13.79 -20.70
N THR A 77 17.14 13.63 -20.84
CA THR A 77 16.42 14.01 -22.08
C THR A 77 16.35 15.52 -22.27
N LYS A 78 16.56 16.33 -21.22
CA LYS A 78 16.48 17.81 -21.23
C LYS A 78 15.17 18.39 -21.82
N ASN A 79 14.20 17.55 -22.13
CA ASN A 79 12.90 17.93 -22.69
C ASN A 79 11.80 17.64 -21.69
N LEU A 80 11.28 18.68 -21.05
CA LEU A 80 10.26 18.58 -20.02
C LEU A 80 8.98 17.88 -20.52
N PHE A 81 8.59 18.13 -21.78
CA PHE A 81 7.40 17.48 -22.36
C PHE A 81 7.55 15.96 -22.43
N ILE A 82 8.74 15.47 -22.85
CA ILE A 82 9.02 14.02 -22.89
C ILE A 82 9.00 13.44 -21.50
N VAL A 83 9.57 14.15 -20.51
CA VAL A 83 9.53 13.71 -19.08
C VAL A 83 8.09 13.57 -18.59
N ILE A 84 7.26 14.59 -18.82
CA ILE A 84 5.84 14.58 -18.45
C ILE A 84 5.11 13.41 -19.11
N LEU A 85 5.26 13.26 -20.43
CA LEU A 85 4.57 12.23 -21.20
C LEU A 85 4.95 10.81 -20.74
N ILE A 86 6.24 10.54 -20.60
CA ILE A 86 6.74 9.23 -20.13
C ILE A 86 6.25 8.94 -18.72
N THR A 87 6.34 9.92 -17.81
CA THR A 87 5.91 9.74 -16.42
C THR A 87 4.41 9.51 -16.32
N LEU A 88 3.60 10.23 -17.10
CA LEU A 88 2.15 10.04 -17.17
C LEU A 88 1.80 8.62 -17.64
N ILE A 89 2.34 8.22 -18.80
CA ILE A 89 2.06 6.91 -19.39
C ILE A 89 2.46 5.79 -18.41
N ILE A 90 3.64 5.88 -17.84
CA ILE A 90 4.13 4.84 -16.93
C ILE A 90 3.31 4.79 -15.66
N GLY A 91 2.95 5.95 -15.07
CA GLY A 91 2.09 6.02 -13.89
C GLY A 91 0.74 5.35 -14.12
N VAL A 92 0.11 5.59 -15.27
CA VAL A 92 -1.13 4.92 -15.65
C VAL A 92 -0.92 3.42 -15.81
N LEU A 93 0.12 2.99 -16.54
CA LEU A 93 0.33 1.58 -16.85
C LEU A 93 0.66 0.73 -15.60
N ILE A 94 1.52 1.21 -14.70
CA ILE A 94 1.85 0.48 -13.47
C ILE A 94 0.65 0.37 -12.54
N THR A 95 -0.22 1.38 -12.52
CA THR A 95 -1.41 1.38 -11.68
C THR A 95 -2.48 0.44 -12.20
N ILE A 96 -2.68 0.33 -13.51
CA ILE A 96 -3.58 -0.66 -14.09
C ILE A 96 -3.14 -2.09 -13.75
N ALA A 97 -1.84 -2.33 -13.65
CA ALA A 97 -1.29 -3.63 -13.30
C ALA A 97 -1.26 -3.91 -11.79
N GLU A 98 -1.73 -2.98 -10.95
CA GLU A 98 -1.77 -3.17 -9.50
C GLU A 98 -2.90 -4.15 -9.13
N PRO A 99 -2.56 -5.32 -8.52
CA PRO A 99 -3.56 -6.34 -8.20
C PRO A 99 -4.59 -5.85 -7.20
N ASP A 100 -4.19 -5.03 -6.25
CA ASP A 100 -5.08 -4.52 -5.21
C ASP A 100 -6.17 -3.62 -5.78
N LEU A 101 -5.86 -2.87 -6.86
CA LEU A 101 -6.83 -2.05 -7.57
C LEU A 101 -7.85 -2.93 -8.31
N GLN A 102 -7.43 -4.04 -8.90
CA GLN A 102 -8.32 -4.98 -9.56
C GLN A 102 -9.31 -5.59 -8.54
N VAL A 103 -8.79 -6.02 -7.39
CA VAL A 103 -9.61 -6.56 -6.29
C VAL A 103 -10.60 -5.52 -5.78
N LEU A 104 -10.15 -4.28 -5.51
CA LEU A 104 -11.06 -3.19 -5.07
C LEU A 104 -12.15 -2.92 -6.11
N ALA A 105 -11.79 -2.83 -7.39
CA ALA A 105 -12.74 -2.55 -8.46
C ALA A 105 -13.84 -3.62 -8.53
N GLY A 106 -13.49 -4.90 -8.32
CA GLY A 106 -14.45 -6.01 -8.25
C GLY A 106 -15.38 -5.93 -7.04
N GLN A 107 -15.00 -5.22 -5.98
CA GLN A 107 -15.80 -5.08 -4.75
C GLN A 107 -16.74 -3.86 -4.77
N VAL A 108 -16.64 -2.96 -5.77
CA VAL A 108 -17.48 -1.75 -5.89
C VAL A 108 -18.54 -1.94 -6.98
N PRO A 109 -19.74 -2.46 -6.66
CA PRO A 109 -20.73 -2.84 -7.68
C PRO A 109 -21.42 -1.65 -8.36
N SER A 110 -21.35 -0.47 -7.76
CA SER A 110 -21.97 0.76 -8.28
C SER A 110 -21.26 1.37 -9.47
N ILE A 111 -20.01 0.96 -9.75
CA ILE A 111 -19.18 1.50 -10.82
C ILE A 111 -18.65 0.34 -11.65
N PRO A 112 -18.72 0.38 -13.01
CA PRO A 112 -18.06 -0.61 -13.83
C PRO A 112 -16.54 -0.66 -13.55
N ASN A 113 -15.98 -1.86 -13.36
CA ASN A 113 -14.57 -2.05 -12.98
C ASN A 113 -13.61 -1.24 -13.86
N ASN A 114 -13.81 -1.27 -15.18
CA ASN A 114 -12.97 -0.54 -16.13
C ASN A 114 -13.00 0.99 -15.88
N VAL A 115 -14.17 1.54 -15.55
CA VAL A 115 -14.32 2.99 -15.29
C VAL A 115 -13.52 3.36 -14.04
N LEU A 116 -13.66 2.58 -12.97
CA LEU A 116 -12.93 2.82 -11.73
C LEU A 116 -11.42 2.68 -11.94
N ILE A 117 -10.96 1.60 -12.58
CA ILE A 117 -9.54 1.33 -12.83
C ILE A 117 -8.90 2.45 -13.65
N TRP A 118 -9.52 2.87 -14.77
CA TRP A 118 -8.97 3.93 -15.60
C TRP A 118 -8.99 5.30 -14.91
N THR A 119 -10.03 5.60 -14.14
CA THR A 119 -10.11 6.85 -13.36
C THR A 119 -8.99 6.92 -12.32
N VAL A 120 -8.82 5.86 -11.56
CA VAL A 120 -7.78 5.73 -10.53
C VAL A 120 -6.39 5.81 -11.16
N ALA A 121 -6.16 5.04 -12.24
CA ALA A 121 -4.87 5.03 -12.94
C ALA A 121 -4.54 6.42 -13.55
N GLY A 122 -5.53 7.10 -14.10
CA GLY A 122 -5.37 8.48 -14.57
C GLY A 122 -4.99 9.45 -13.45
N GLY A 123 -5.62 9.30 -12.27
CA GLY A 123 -5.29 10.04 -11.06
C GLY A 123 -3.85 9.83 -10.61
N VAL A 124 -3.40 8.57 -10.53
CA VAL A 124 -1.99 8.23 -10.20
C VAL A 124 -1.05 8.81 -11.24
N GLY A 125 -1.32 8.59 -12.53
CA GLY A 125 -0.46 9.09 -13.60
C GLY A 125 -0.26 10.59 -13.55
N LEU A 126 -1.34 11.37 -13.34
CA LEU A 126 -1.28 12.81 -13.20
C LEU A 126 -0.45 13.25 -11.98
N PHE A 127 -0.72 12.62 -10.82
CA PHE A 127 -0.01 12.94 -9.58
C PHE A 127 1.43 12.44 -9.58
N PHE A 128 1.74 11.38 -10.33
CA PHE A 128 3.11 10.96 -10.55
C PHE A 128 3.90 12.01 -11.36
N VAL A 129 3.28 12.64 -12.34
CA VAL A 129 3.88 13.79 -13.03
C VAL A 129 4.12 14.93 -12.05
N LEU A 130 3.14 15.28 -11.20
CA LEU A 130 3.31 16.33 -10.19
C LEU A 130 4.42 15.99 -9.18
N ALA A 131 4.52 14.74 -8.74
CA ALA A 131 5.58 14.27 -7.85
C ALA A 131 6.96 14.37 -8.51
N MET A 132 7.05 14.04 -9.79
CA MET A 132 8.25 14.18 -10.60
C MET A 132 8.67 15.63 -10.77
N LEU A 133 7.71 16.52 -11.11
CA LEU A 133 7.94 17.97 -11.25
C LEU A 133 8.35 18.58 -9.90
N ARG A 134 7.74 18.15 -8.78
CA ARG A 134 8.16 18.54 -7.44
C ARG A 134 9.65 18.29 -7.23
N THR A 135 10.11 17.07 -7.54
CA THR A 135 11.52 16.68 -7.36
C THR A 135 12.46 17.47 -8.26
N LEU A 136 12.04 17.77 -9.51
CA LEU A 136 12.82 18.57 -10.45
C LEU A 136 12.91 20.04 -10.03
N PHE A 137 11.79 20.65 -9.57
CA PHE A 137 11.71 22.05 -9.17
C PHE A 137 11.95 22.30 -7.69
N LYS A 138 12.29 21.25 -6.90
CA LYS A 138 12.56 21.32 -5.45
C LYS A 138 11.40 21.95 -4.65
N ILE A 139 10.16 21.64 -5.00
CA ILE A 139 8.99 22.15 -4.29
C ILE A 139 8.84 21.40 -2.95
N ARG A 140 8.48 22.12 -1.88
CA ARG A 140 8.29 21.54 -0.56
C ARG A 140 7.13 20.55 -0.53
N LEU A 141 7.39 19.31 -0.10
CA LEU A 141 6.37 18.25 -0.02
C LEU A 141 5.20 18.65 0.88
N SER A 142 5.48 19.18 2.08
CA SER A 142 4.45 19.56 3.06
C SER A 142 3.44 20.57 2.49
N MET A 143 3.90 21.55 1.68
CA MET A 143 3.00 22.50 1.04
C MET A 143 2.05 21.80 0.05
N MET A 144 2.58 20.88 -0.77
CA MET A 144 1.76 20.14 -1.73
C MET A 144 0.74 19.25 -1.02
N LEU A 145 1.17 18.55 0.03
CA LEU A 145 0.27 17.71 0.83
C LEU A 145 -0.88 18.53 1.43
N ILE A 146 -0.60 19.69 2.03
CA ILE A 146 -1.62 20.57 2.61
C ILE A 146 -2.62 21.03 1.54
N VAL A 147 -2.13 21.51 0.38
CA VAL A 147 -2.99 22.01 -0.70
C VAL A 147 -3.88 20.90 -1.24
N PHE A 148 -3.31 19.73 -1.53
CA PHE A 148 -4.08 18.64 -2.13
C PHE A 148 -5.02 17.96 -1.14
N TYR A 149 -4.65 17.75 0.13
CA TYR A 149 -5.59 17.24 1.13
C TYR A 149 -6.68 18.25 1.45
N ALA A 150 -6.39 19.56 1.46
CA ALA A 150 -7.45 20.58 1.55
C ALA A 150 -8.42 20.47 0.36
N ALA A 151 -7.91 20.29 -0.86
CA ALA A 151 -8.75 20.07 -2.04
C ALA A 151 -9.58 18.76 -1.92
N VAL A 152 -9.00 17.67 -1.42
CA VAL A 152 -9.71 16.41 -1.15
C VAL A 152 -10.88 16.63 -0.20
N PHE A 153 -10.66 17.27 0.95
CA PHE A 153 -11.72 17.49 1.93
C PHE A 153 -12.79 18.48 1.45
N VAL A 154 -12.40 19.54 0.73
CA VAL A 154 -13.37 20.45 0.12
C VAL A 154 -14.21 19.73 -0.93
N LEU A 155 -13.58 18.94 -1.79
CA LEU A 155 -14.28 18.21 -2.85
C LEU A 155 -15.22 17.14 -2.26
N SER A 156 -14.80 16.46 -1.18
CA SER A 156 -15.61 15.41 -0.54
C SER A 156 -16.95 15.91 0.01
N ILE A 157 -17.10 17.22 0.29
CA ILE A 157 -18.38 17.81 0.74
C ILE A 157 -19.45 17.76 -0.37
N PHE A 158 -19.03 17.77 -1.64
CA PHE A 158 -19.93 17.80 -2.81
C PHE A 158 -20.24 16.42 -3.38
N VAL A 159 -19.68 15.36 -2.77
CA VAL A 159 -19.75 13.97 -3.27
C VAL A 159 -20.62 13.13 -2.35
N PRO A 160 -21.46 12.20 -2.88
CA PRO A 160 -22.20 11.27 -2.05
C PRO A 160 -21.28 10.46 -1.12
N ASN A 161 -21.71 10.22 0.12
CA ASN A 161 -20.92 9.55 1.16
C ASN A 161 -20.40 8.16 0.71
N GLU A 162 -21.12 7.45 -0.13
CA GLU A 162 -20.74 6.16 -0.70
C GLU A 162 -19.44 6.25 -1.50
N PHE A 163 -19.31 7.31 -2.33
CA PHE A 163 -18.10 7.54 -3.10
C PHE A 163 -16.92 8.02 -2.25
N VAL A 164 -17.19 8.71 -1.16
CA VAL A 164 -16.13 9.24 -0.27
C VAL A 164 -15.31 8.09 0.31
N SER A 165 -15.97 7.07 0.87
CA SER A 165 -15.28 5.91 1.43
C SER A 165 -14.44 5.18 0.37
N VAL A 166 -15.01 4.91 -0.82
CA VAL A 166 -14.32 4.28 -1.94
C VAL A 166 -13.16 5.15 -2.45
N ALA A 167 -13.35 6.47 -2.52
CA ALA A 167 -12.31 7.38 -2.98
C ALA A 167 -11.08 7.33 -2.06
N PHE A 168 -11.28 7.41 -0.75
CA PHE A 168 -10.18 7.32 0.19
C PHE A 168 -9.50 5.94 0.17
N ASP A 169 -10.28 4.85 0.05
CA ASP A 169 -9.73 3.50 -0.10
C ASP A 169 -8.90 3.35 -1.37
N SER A 170 -9.34 3.97 -2.49
CA SER A 170 -8.59 3.92 -3.74
C SER A 170 -7.19 4.53 -3.62
N GLY A 171 -7.01 5.53 -2.75
CA GLY A 171 -5.69 6.12 -2.48
C GLY A 171 -4.72 5.15 -1.82
N GLY A 172 -5.20 4.28 -0.92
CA GLY A 172 -4.40 3.25 -0.28
C GLY A 172 -4.08 2.07 -1.20
N VAL A 173 -5.07 1.65 -2.00
CA VAL A 173 -4.98 0.45 -2.86
C VAL A 173 -4.01 0.62 -4.04
N THR A 174 -3.80 1.85 -4.52
CA THR A 174 -2.93 2.11 -5.68
C THR A 174 -1.44 2.06 -5.39
N THR A 175 -1.07 1.95 -4.13
CA THR A 175 0.32 1.92 -3.69
C THR A 175 0.68 0.56 -3.13
N GLY A 176 0.55 -0.47 -3.96
CA GLY A 176 0.78 -1.86 -3.63
C GLY A 176 2.13 -2.40 -4.16
N PRO A 177 2.24 -3.74 -4.26
CA PRO A 177 3.51 -4.43 -4.50
C PRO A 177 4.11 -4.26 -5.90
N VAL A 178 3.40 -3.71 -6.89
CA VAL A 178 3.96 -3.32 -8.21
C VAL A 178 4.40 -1.86 -8.20
N THR A 179 3.48 -1.00 -7.76
CA THR A 179 3.59 0.45 -7.91
C THR A 179 4.66 1.03 -7.00
N VAL A 180 4.72 0.61 -5.73
CA VAL A 180 5.68 1.13 -4.74
C VAL A 180 7.13 0.85 -5.12
N PRO A 181 7.57 -0.39 -5.38
CA PRO A 181 8.96 -0.65 -5.75
C PRO A 181 9.37 0.09 -7.02
N PHE A 182 8.47 0.23 -7.98
CA PHE A 182 8.73 0.95 -9.22
C PHE A 182 8.92 2.45 -8.99
N ILE A 183 7.98 3.11 -8.28
CA ILE A 183 8.04 4.55 -7.99
C ILE A 183 9.28 4.88 -7.16
N MET A 184 9.57 4.07 -6.13
CA MET A 184 10.75 4.26 -5.29
C MET A 184 12.05 4.08 -6.07
N ALA A 185 12.14 3.04 -6.91
CA ALA A 185 13.29 2.81 -7.78
C ALA A 185 13.50 3.95 -8.80
N LEU A 186 12.42 4.49 -9.35
CA LEU A 186 12.48 5.67 -10.22
C LEU A 186 12.98 6.90 -9.46
N GLY A 187 12.50 7.12 -8.22
CA GLY A 187 12.99 8.19 -7.33
C GLY A 187 14.48 8.07 -7.04
N VAL A 188 14.96 6.88 -6.70
CA VAL A 188 16.40 6.60 -6.50
C VAL A 188 17.20 6.86 -7.79
N GLY A 189 16.68 6.39 -8.94
CA GLY A 189 17.29 6.65 -10.24
C GLY A 189 17.41 8.13 -10.56
N LEU A 190 16.40 8.93 -10.23
CA LEU A 190 16.39 10.37 -10.38
C LEU A 190 17.39 11.05 -9.42
N ALA A 191 17.41 10.64 -8.15
CA ALA A 191 18.31 11.18 -7.13
C ALA A 191 19.79 10.92 -7.47
N SER A 192 20.09 9.75 -8.07
CA SER A 192 21.46 9.38 -8.43
C SER A 192 22.11 10.31 -9.45
N ILE A 193 21.35 11.09 -10.21
CA ILE A 193 21.86 12.03 -11.21
C ILE A 193 22.01 13.44 -10.62
N ARG A 194 21.16 13.80 -9.65
CA ARG A 194 21.21 15.13 -9.03
C ARG A 194 22.48 15.36 -8.21
N GLY A 195 22.95 14.34 -7.46
CA GLY A 195 24.21 14.37 -6.72
C GLY A 195 24.29 15.40 -5.59
N ASP A 196 23.19 16.13 -5.28
CA ASP A 196 23.11 17.05 -4.16
C ASP A 196 22.69 16.34 -2.87
N SER A 197 23.09 16.88 -1.70
CA SER A 197 22.83 16.28 -0.39
C SER A 197 21.33 16.11 -0.08
N GLY A 198 20.46 16.90 -0.69
CA GLY A 198 19.00 16.80 -0.55
C GLY A 198 18.33 15.81 -1.52
N ALA A 199 19.06 15.25 -2.48
CA ALA A 199 18.46 14.40 -3.51
C ALA A 199 17.87 13.10 -2.93
N GLN A 200 18.51 12.53 -1.91
CA GLN A 200 18.01 11.34 -1.22
C GLN A 200 16.75 11.62 -0.39
N GLU A 201 16.69 12.79 0.29
CA GLU A 201 15.49 13.20 1.02
C GLU A 201 14.31 13.46 0.07
N ASP A 202 14.58 14.05 -1.10
CA ASP A 202 13.58 14.35 -2.12
C ASP A 202 13.07 13.10 -2.85
N SER A 203 13.73 11.95 -2.73
CA SER A 203 13.23 10.67 -3.26
C SER A 203 12.00 10.14 -2.51
N PHE A 204 11.80 10.59 -1.26
CA PHE A 204 10.56 10.31 -0.51
C PHE A 204 9.44 11.30 -0.85
N GLY A 205 8.21 10.86 -0.60
CA GLY A 205 7.00 11.61 -0.87
C GLY A 205 6.50 11.47 -2.32
N LEU A 206 7.11 10.61 -3.13
CA LEU A 206 6.60 10.28 -4.46
C LEU A 206 5.36 9.41 -4.37
N VAL A 207 5.41 8.36 -3.56
CA VAL A 207 4.28 7.45 -3.31
C VAL A 207 3.14 8.21 -2.64
N ALA A 208 3.45 9.07 -1.67
CA ALA A 208 2.48 9.93 -0.99
C ALA A 208 1.64 10.79 -1.95
N LEU A 209 2.27 11.44 -2.91
CA LEU A 209 1.55 12.23 -3.91
C LEU A 209 0.75 11.32 -4.85
N CYS A 210 1.30 10.19 -5.27
CA CYS A 210 0.60 9.23 -6.12
C CYS A 210 -0.67 8.67 -5.46
N SER A 211 -0.73 8.56 -4.12
CA SER A 211 -1.94 8.10 -3.42
C SER A 211 -3.04 9.16 -3.33
N ILE A 212 -2.72 10.46 -3.41
CA ILE A 212 -3.73 11.53 -3.41
C ILE A 212 -4.47 11.61 -4.74
N GLY A 213 -3.79 11.31 -5.85
CA GLY A 213 -4.36 11.36 -7.19
C GLY A 213 -5.63 10.53 -7.36
N PRO A 214 -5.61 9.24 -7.01
CA PRO A 214 -6.79 8.38 -6.99
C PRO A 214 -7.95 8.95 -6.18
N VAL A 215 -7.67 9.43 -4.97
CA VAL A 215 -8.70 10.00 -4.10
C VAL A 215 -9.43 11.14 -4.81
N LEU A 216 -8.70 12.10 -5.36
CA LEU A 216 -9.28 13.22 -6.10
C LEU A 216 -10.00 12.75 -7.38
N ALA A 217 -9.44 11.80 -8.11
CA ALA A 217 -10.03 11.28 -9.34
C ALA A 217 -11.37 10.58 -9.08
N VAL A 218 -11.46 9.74 -8.04
CA VAL A 218 -12.70 9.04 -7.67
C VAL A 218 -13.72 10.00 -7.06
N LEU A 219 -13.30 11.01 -6.28
CA LEU A 219 -14.22 12.07 -5.82
C LEU A 219 -14.81 12.84 -7.01
N LEU A 220 -14.00 13.20 -8.01
CA LEU A 220 -14.49 13.82 -9.23
C LEU A 220 -15.43 12.90 -10.00
N LEU A 221 -15.11 11.60 -10.11
CA LEU A 221 -15.99 10.62 -10.70
C LEU A 221 -17.35 10.60 -9.99
N GLY A 222 -17.36 10.63 -8.64
CA GLY A 222 -18.58 10.63 -7.84
C GLY A 222 -19.49 11.85 -8.02
N ILE A 223 -18.96 12.99 -8.50
CA ILE A 223 -19.78 14.17 -8.86
C ILE A 223 -20.51 13.95 -10.19
N PHE A 224 -19.83 13.32 -11.17
CA PHE A 224 -20.35 13.22 -12.54
C PHE A 224 -21.03 11.87 -12.84
N TYR A 225 -20.80 10.86 -11.98
CA TYR A 225 -21.32 9.52 -12.19
C TYR A 225 -22.55 9.27 -11.31
N PRO A 226 -23.74 9.16 -11.90
CA PRO A 226 -24.96 8.94 -11.12
C PRO A 226 -24.96 7.52 -10.53
N THR A 227 -25.09 7.42 -9.22
CA THR A 227 -25.40 6.16 -8.55
C THR A 227 -26.85 5.82 -8.80
N ASN A 228 -27.13 4.97 -9.77
CA ASN A 228 -28.49 4.50 -10.08
C ASN A 228 -28.99 3.45 -9.06
N GLY A 229 -28.67 3.59 -7.77
CA GLY A 229 -29.15 2.70 -6.72
C GLY A 229 -28.70 1.25 -6.90
N ALA A 230 -27.56 1.00 -7.56
CA ALA A 230 -26.97 -0.31 -7.64
C ALA A 230 -26.61 -0.76 -6.22
N GLY A 231 -27.45 -1.54 -5.60
CA GLY A 231 -27.21 -2.12 -4.29
C GLY A 231 -25.96 -3.00 -4.33
N TYR A 232 -25.26 -3.06 -3.22
CA TYR A 232 -24.18 -4.02 -3.02
C TYR A 232 -24.67 -5.44 -3.32
N THR A 233 -23.95 -6.17 -4.16
CA THR A 233 -24.21 -7.59 -4.40
C THR A 233 -23.35 -8.40 -3.44
N ALA A 234 -23.97 -9.10 -2.51
CA ALA A 234 -23.27 -9.90 -1.51
C ALA A 234 -22.28 -10.87 -2.17
N VAL A 235 -21.08 -10.96 -1.60
CA VAL A 235 -20.10 -11.97 -2.00
C VAL A 235 -20.66 -13.35 -1.66
N THR A 236 -20.97 -14.15 -2.68
CA THR A 236 -21.43 -15.52 -2.46
C THR A 236 -20.22 -16.43 -2.23
N VAL A 237 -20.19 -17.09 -1.07
CA VAL A 237 -19.23 -18.17 -0.83
C VAL A 237 -19.65 -19.37 -1.69
N PRO A 238 -18.78 -19.89 -2.58
CA PRO A 238 -19.11 -21.08 -3.35
C PRO A 238 -19.47 -22.24 -2.41
N ASP A 239 -20.64 -22.86 -2.63
CA ASP A 239 -21.01 -24.05 -1.90
C ASP A 239 -20.28 -25.25 -2.50
N VAL A 240 -19.33 -25.79 -1.74
CA VAL A 240 -18.43 -26.85 -2.17
C VAL A 240 -18.54 -27.99 -1.18
N GLU A 241 -18.97 -29.16 -1.65
CA GLU A 241 -19.16 -30.33 -0.80
C GLU A 241 -17.87 -31.18 -0.65
N ASP A 242 -17.02 -31.20 -1.67
CA ASP A 242 -15.82 -32.04 -1.69
C ASP A 242 -14.58 -31.34 -2.26
N THR A 243 -13.39 -31.95 -2.05
CA THR A 243 -12.10 -31.46 -2.55
C THR A 243 -12.01 -31.41 -4.06
N ARG A 244 -12.77 -32.26 -4.79
CA ARG A 244 -12.78 -32.28 -6.24
C ARG A 244 -13.53 -31.07 -6.79
N GLN A 245 -14.65 -30.70 -6.17
CA GLN A 245 -15.38 -29.47 -6.53
C GLN A 245 -14.52 -28.24 -6.23
N ALA A 246 -13.83 -28.21 -5.06
CA ALA A 246 -12.90 -27.14 -4.75
C ALA A 246 -11.82 -26.98 -5.84
N ALA A 247 -11.15 -28.06 -6.22
CA ALA A 247 -10.15 -28.03 -7.28
C ALA A 247 -10.74 -27.59 -8.63
N HIS A 248 -11.96 -28.04 -8.95
CA HIS A 248 -12.66 -27.64 -10.17
C HIS A 248 -12.94 -26.15 -10.20
N THR A 249 -13.39 -25.55 -9.10
CA THR A 249 -13.62 -24.10 -8.99
C THR A 249 -12.35 -23.31 -9.31
N PHE A 250 -11.20 -23.69 -8.74
CA PHE A 250 -9.92 -23.02 -9.05
C PHE A 250 -9.53 -23.17 -10.54
N VAL A 251 -9.73 -24.34 -11.13
CA VAL A 251 -9.38 -24.60 -12.53
C VAL A 251 -10.27 -23.82 -13.50
N VAL A 252 -11.55 -23.67 -13.17
CA VAL A 252 -12.52 -22.93 -14.01
C VAL A 252 -12.27 -21.42 -13.94
N GLU A 253 -11.94 -20.89 -12.78
CA GLU A 253 -11.72 -19.46 -12.58
C GLU A 253 -10.32 -18.99 -13.03
N LEU A 254 -9.30 -19.85 -12.97
CA LEU A 254 -7.92 -19.51 -13.33
C LEU A 254 -7.77 -18.88 -14.72
N PRO A 255 -8.43 -19.33 -15.81
CA PRO A 255 -8.31 -18.68 -17.12
C PRO A 255 -8.77 -17.23 -17.15
N ALA A 256 -9.79 -16.87 -16.36
CA ALA A 256 -10.27 -15.49 -16.26
C ALA A 256 -9.19 -14.59 -15.68
N TYR A 257 -8.55 -14.99 -14.58
CA TYR A 257 -7.45 -14.25 -13.95
C TYR A 257 -6.18 -14.23 -14.81
N ILE A 258 -5.88 -15.30 -15.56
CA ILE A 258 -4.80 -15.29 -16.57
C ILE A 258 -5.04 -14.20 -17.61
N HIS A 259 -6.26 -14.09 -18.13
CA HIS A 259 -6.62 -13.06 -19.12
C HIS A 259 -6.51 -11.65 -18.53
N GLU A 260 -6.97 -11.46 -17.29
CA GLU A 260 -6.90 -10.20 -16.57
C GLU A 260 -5.44 -9.74 -16.37
N VAL A 261 -4.59 -10.62 -15.85
CA VAL A 261 -3.16 -10.35 -15.65
C VAL A 261 -2.44 -10.08 -16.98
N LEU A 262 -2.78 -10.83 -18.03
CA LEU A 262 -2.19 -10.61 -19.35
C LEU A 262 -2.54 -9.21 -19.88
N SER A 263 -3.81 -8.80 -19.76
CA SER A 263 -4.27 -7.48 -20.19
C SER A 263 -3.61 -6.33 -19.42
N ALA A 264 -3.27 -6.55 -18.15
CA ALA A 264 -2.57 -5.58 -17.31
C ALA A 264 -1.06 -5.49 -17.59
N LEU A 265 -0.39 -6.63 -17.82
CA LEU A 265 1.07 -6.66 -18.00
C LEU A 265 1.54 -6.35 -19.44
N VAL A 266 0.74 -6.72 -20.47
CA VAL A 266 1.11 -6.50 -21.87
C VAL A 266 1.42 -5.02 -22.18
N PRO A 267 0.63 -4.03 -21.75
CA PRO A 267 0.95 -2.64 -21.95
C PRO A 267 2.29 -2.20 -21.33
N ILE A 268 2.64 -2.72 -20.15
CA ILE A 268 3.94 -2.43 -19.50
C ILE A 268 5.09 -3.03 -20.29
N ILE A 269 4.96 -4.28 -20.74
CA ILE A 269 5.98 -4.95 -21.55
C ILE A 269 6.18 -4.20 -22.87
N LEU A 270 5.09 -3.78 -23.51
CA LEU A 270 5.14 -3.00 -24.75
C LEU A 270 5.83 -1.65 -24.51
N PHE A 271 5.46 -0.94 -23.42
CA PHE A 271 6.12 0.30 -23.05
C PHE A 271 7.62 0.10 -22.83
N CYS A 272 8.02 -0.93 -22.09
CA CYS A 272 9.42 -1.27 -21.85
C CYS A 272 10.18 -1.52 -23.18
N ALA A 273 9.56 -2.25 -24.11
CA ALA A 273 10.12 -2.51 -25.43
C ALA A 273 10.31 -1.21 -26.24
N VAL A 274 9.28 -0.34 -26.27
CA VAL A 274 9.35 0.97 -26.95
C VAL A 274 10.42 1.87 -26.31
N PHE A 275 10.44 1.94 -24.97
CA PHE A 275 11.46 2.69 -24.24
C PHE A 275 12.87 2.19 -24.56
N GLN A 276 13.08 0.87 -24.60
CA GLN A 276 14.36 0.28 -24.95
C GLN A 276 14.78 0.58 -26.39
N LEU A 277 13.84 0.55 -27.36
CA LEU A 277 14.13 0.87 -28.75
C LEU A 277 14.58 2.33 -28.92
N ILE A 278 13.95 3.26 -28.18
CA ILE A 278 14.25 4.71 -28.26
C ILE A 278 15.56 5.03 -27.52
N PHE A 279 15.70 4.59 -26.29
CA PHE A 279 16.78 5.04 -25.39
C PHE A 279 17.94 4.03 -25.28
N ARG A 280 17.76 2.78 -25.69
CA ARG A 280 18.77 1.69 -25.64
C ARG A 280 19.50 1.61 -24.28
N ARG A 281 18.72 1.82 -23.19
CA ARG A 281 19.26 1.95 -21.83
C ARG A 281 19.76 0.65 -21.24
N PHE A 282 19.08 -0.47 -21.54
CA PHE A 282 19.34 -1.77 -20.96
C PHE A 282 20.21 -2.64 -21.87
N HIS A 283 21.22 -3.29 -21.28
CA HIS A 283 22.03 -4.29 -21.99
C HIS A 283 21.25 -5.61 -22.16
N ALA A 284 21.68 -6.44 -23.12
CA ALA A 284 20.99 -7.70 -23.44
C ALA A 284 20.81 -8.64 -22.22
N MET A 285 21.80 -8.69 -21.31
CA MET A 285 21.69 -9.48 -20.08
C MET A 285 20.64 -8.92 -19.12
N GLN A 286 20.51 -7.60 -18.99
CA GLN A 286 19.47 -6.95 -18.17
C GLN A 286 18.09 -7.20 -18.78
N LEU A 287 17.94 -7.08 -20.10
CA LEU A 287 16.67 -7.38 -20.78
C LEU A 287 16.23 -8.83 -20.59
N ARG A 288 17.16 -9.79 -20.63
CA ARG A 288 16.83 -11.20 -20.32
C ARG A 288 16.34 -11.35 -18.87
N LYS A 289 16.99 -10.69 -17.90
CA LYS A 289 16.54 -10.71 -16.50
C LYS A 289 15.15 -10.09 -16.35
N ILE A 290 14.92 -8.93 -16.96
CA ILE A 290 13.61 -8.25 -16.96
C ILE A 290 12.55 -9.18 -17.58
N GLY A 291 12.83 -9.83 -18.70
CA GLY A 291 11.91 -10.79 -19.32
C GLY A 291 11.57 -11.98 -18.43
N VAL A 292 12.57 -12.56 -17.76
CA VAL A 292 12.36 -13.64 -16.76
C VAL A 292 11.55 -13.11 -15.58
N GLY A 293 11.81 -11.88 -15.11
CA GLY A 293 11.04 -11.21 -14.07
C GLY A 293 9.56 -11.08 -14.45
N PHE A 294 9.25 -10.68 -15.69
CA PHE A 294 7.86 -10.62 -16.18
C PHE A 294 7.16 -11.99 -16.18
N VAL A 295 7.88 -13.08 -16.52
CA VAL A 295 7.29 -14.43 -16.43
C VAL A 295 6.95 -14.78 -14.99
N TYR A 296 7.84 -14.48 -14.04
CA TYR A 296 7.56 -14.70 -12.61
C TYR A 296 6.40 -13.82 -12.13
N THR A 297 6.36 -12.53 -12.53
CA THR A 297 5.27 -11.61 -12.20
C THR A 297 3.94 -12.13 -12.74
N PHE A 298 3.90 -12.54 -13.99
CA PHE A 298 2.70 -13.09 -14.64
C PHE A 298 2.17 -14.34 -13.92
N THR A 299 3.05 -15.33 -13.73
CA THR A 299 2.66 -16.58 -13.08
C THR A 299 2.24 -16.34 -11.62
N GLY A 300 3.04 -15.53 -10.91
CA GLY A 300 2.78 -15.20 -9.52
C GLY A 300 1.46 -14.46 -9.33
N LEU A 301 1.20 -13.45 -10.16
CA LEU A 301 -0.01 -12.64 -10.07
C LEU A 301 -1.26 -13.43 -10.45
N SER A 302 -1.19 -14.31 -11.45
CA SER A 302 -2.31 -15.19 -11.81
C SER A 302 -2.68 -16.15 -10.67
N LEU A 303 -1.70 -16.75 -10.01
CA LEU A 303 -1.93 -17.62 -8.85
C LEU A 303 -2.44 -16.82 -7.65
N PHE A 304 -1.89 -15.64 -7.42
CA PHE A 304 -2.30 -14.72 -6.36
C PHE A 304 -3.77 -14.35 -6.49
N LEU A 305 -4.19 -13.78 -7.63
CA LEU A 305 -5.58 -13.37 -7.85
C LEU A 305 -6.55 -14.54 -7.77
N THR A 306 -6.18 -15.69 -8.32
CA THR A 306 -6.99 -16.90 -8.21
C THR A 306 -7.17 -17.35 -6.75
N GLY A 307 -6.07 -17.39 -5.99
CA GLY A 307 -6.10 -17.76 -4.58
C GLY A 307 -6.92 -16.80 -3.71
N VAL A 308 -6.80 -15.50 -3.99
CA VAL A 308 -7.55 -14.44 -3.31
C VAL A 308 -9.05 -14.56 -3.58
N ASN A 309 -9.42 -14.48 -4.84
CA ASN A 309 -10.84 -14.31 -5.21
C ASN A 309 -11.66 -15.58 -5.01
N VAL A 310 -11.05 -16.76 -5.19
CA VAL A 310 -11.76 -18.05 -5.03
C VAL A 310 -11.76 -18.52 -3.58
N GLY A 311 -10.68 -18.29 -2.84
CA GLY A 311 -10.51 -18.88 -1.51
C GLY A 311 -10.49 -17.87 -0.36
N PHE A 312 -9.68 -16.83 -0.46
CA PHE A 312 -9.36 -15.98 0.69
C PHE A 312 -10.45 -14.93 0.97
N MET A 313 -10.87 -14.20 -0.05
CA MET A 313 -11.86 -13.12 0.04
C MET A 313 -13.25 -13.65 0.47
N PRO A 314 -13.80 -14.73 -0.12
CA PRO A 314 -15.11 -15.26 0.29
C PRO A 314 -15.12 -15.72 1.76
N VAL A 315 -14.02 -16.30 2.23
CA VAL A 315 -13.89 -16.74 3.64
C VAL A 315 -13.77 -15.56 4.58
N GLY A 316 -13.04 -14.51 4.22
CA GLY A 316 -13.02 -13.27 4.98
C GLY A 316 -14.43 -12.71 5.20
N HIS A 317 -15.20 -12.61 4.12
CA HIS A 317 -16.59 -12.15 4.15
C HIS A 317 -17.48 -13.07 5.02
N TYR A 318 -17.41 -14.39 4.83
CA TYR A 318 -18.14 -15.36 5.64
C TYR A 318 -17.85 -15.24 7.14
N LEU A 319 -16.58 -15.11 7.52
CA LEU A 319 -16.19 -14.96 8.91
C LEU A 319 -16.72 -13.68 9.54
N GLY A 320 -16.62 -12.56 8.82
CA GLY A 320 -17.19 -11.29 9.26
C GLY A 320 -18.68 -11.41 9.53
N GLN A 321 -19.40 -12.03 8.61
CA GLN A 321 -20.84 -12.26 8.70
C GLN A 321 -21.20 -13.16 9.90
N GLN A 322 -20.53 -14.31 10.06
CA GLN A 322 -20.82 -15.24 11.14
C GLN A 322 -20.49 -14.69 12.53
N LEU A 323 -19.38 -13.93 12.64
CA LEU A 323 -19.02 -13.28 13.89
C LEU A 323 -20.03 -12.21 14.30
N ALA A 324 -20.51 -11.43 13.35
CA ALA A 324 -21.54 -10.42 13.60
C ALA A 324 -22.87 -11.06 14.05
N LEU A 325 -23.23 -12.24 13.52
CA LEU A 325 -24.45 -12.99 13.87
C LEU A 325 -24.31 -13.82 15.15
N SER A 326 -23.11 -13.96 15.72
CA SER A 326 -22.86 -14.83 16.88
C SER A 326 -23.43 -14.31 18.20
N GLY A 327 -23.97 -13.11 18.25
CA GLY A 327 -24.40 -12.43 19.47
C GLY A 327 -23.25 -11.87 20.31
N GLN A 328 -22.02 -11.95 19.82
CA GLN A 328 -20.82 -11.40 20.44
C GLN A 328 -20.09 -10.44 19.46
N GLU A 329 -20.83 -9.59 18.81
CA GLU A 329 -20.37 -8.66 17.78
C GLU A 329 -19.17 -7.78 18.20
N TRP A 330 -19.06 -7.45 19.49
CA TRP A 330 -17.93 -6.69 20.04
C TRP A 330 -16.57 -7.41 19.92
N VAL A 331 -16.54 -8.72 19.70
CA VAL A 331 -15.32 -9.50 19.43
C VAL A 331 -14.67 -9.07 18.12
N LEU A 332 -15.44 -8.48 17.18
CA LEU A 332 -14.91 -7.92 15.94
C LEU A 332 -13.81 -6.88 16.18
N VAL A 333 -13.92 -6.07 17.27
CA VAL A 333 -12.95 -5.01 17.55
C VAL A 333 -11.58 -5.58 17.96
N PRO A 334 -11.43 -6.38 19.02
CA PRO A 334 -10.15 -6.95 19.41
C PRO A 334 -9.59 -7.92 18.35
N LEU A 335 -10.45 -8.64 17.63
CA LEU A 335 -10.03 -9.49 16.54
C LEU A 335 -9.50 -8.66 15.36
N GLY A 336 -10.18 -7.60 15.00
CA GLY A 336 -9.70 -6.66 13.98
C GLY A 336 -8.35 -6.04 14.36
N MET A 337 -8.16 -5.67 15.64
CA MET A 337 -6.86 -5.21 16.14
C MET A 337 -5.77 -6.27 15.97
N LEU A 338 -6.06 -7.51 16.29
CA LEU A 338 -5.12 -8.63 16.14
C LEU A 338 -4.76 -8.87 14.67
N ILE A 339 -5.76 -8.89 13.79
CA ILE A 339 -5.56 -9.02 12.34
C ILE A 339 -4.72 -7.85 11.82
N GLY A 340 -5.04 -6.60 12.20
CA GLY A 340 -4.31 -5.41 11.79
C GLY A 340 -2.85 -5.40 12.22
N TYR A 341 -2.56 -5.91 13.41
CA TYR A 341 -1.18 -6.06 13.89
C TYR A 341 -0.35 -6.98 12.99
N PHE A 342 -0.87 -8.15 12.66
CA PHE A 342 -0.19 -9.13 11.81
C PHE A 342 -0.16 -8.71 10.33
N LEU A 343 -1.17 -7.98 9.87
CA LEU A 343 -1.29 -7.53 8.50
C LEU A 343 -0.06 -6.70 8.07
N VAL A 344 0.37 -5.74 8.88
CA VAL A 344 1.55 -4.91 8.59
C VAL A 344 2.85 -5.72 8.61
N THR A 345 2.99 -6.62 9.58
CA THR A 345 4.18 -7.49 9.64
C THR A 345 4.30 -8.41 8.43
N ALA A 346 3.18 -8.65 7.80
CA ALA A 346 3.00 -9.50 6.65
C ALA A 346 3.29 -8.79 5.31
N GLU A 347 3.32 -7.46 5.26
CA GLU A 347 3.39 -6.69 4.03
C GLU A 347 4.82 -6.58 3.49
N PRO A 348 5.15 -7.16 2.30
CA PRO A 348 6.50 -7.10 1.76
C PRO A 348 7.00 -5.69 1.50
N ALA A 349 6.12 -4.79 1.05
CA ALA A 349 6.48 -3.40 0.75
C ALA A 349 6.90 -2.64 2.02
N VAL A 350 6.33 -2.96 3.19
CA VAL A 350 6.74 -2.39 4.49
C VAL A 350 8.17 -2.79 4.84
N HIS A 351 8.57 -4.02 4.56
CA HIS A 351 9.95 -4.46 4.80
C HIS A 351 10.96 -3.71 3.93
N VAL A 352 10.62 -3.46 2.66
CA VAL A 352 11.47 -2.67 1.75
C VAL A 352 11.63 -1.25 2.27
N LEU A 353 10.52 -0.61 2.66
CA LEU A 353 10.51 0.74 3.22
C LEU A 353 11.34 0.82 4.50
N ASN A 354 11.17 -0.13 5.42
CA ASN A 354 11.92 -0.16 6.69
C ASN A 354 13.43 -0.28 6.47
N ARG A 355 13.88 -1.10 5.51
CA ARG A 355 15.30 -1.21 5.12
C ARG A 355 15.84 0.10 4.55
N GLN A 356 15.05 0.78 3.73
CA GLN A 356 15.46 2.08 3.16
C GLN A 356 15.58 3.15 4.24
N VAL A 357 14.61 3.24 5.16
CA VAL A 357 14.64 4.20 6.27
C VAL A 357 15.86 3.96 7.17
N GLU A 358 16.14 2.71 7.54
CA GLU A 358 17.32 2.36 8.33
C GLU A 358 18.62 2.78 7.63
N SER A 359 18.73 2.51 6.31
CA SER A 359 19.90 2.88 5.51
C SER A 359 20.11 4.40 5.44
N ILE A 360 19.04 5.18 5.25
CA ILE A 360 19.13 6.65 5.09
C ILE A 360 19.34 7.34 6.43
N THR A 361 18.81 6.80 7.51
CA THR A 361 19.03 7.32 8.87
C THR A 361 20.34 6.80 9.52
N ASN A 362 21.17 6.09 8.76
CA ASN A 362 22.41 5.46 9.26
C ASN A 362 22.18 4.61 10.53
N GLY A 363 21.07 3.89 10.60
CA GLY A 363 20.68 3.08 11.76
C GLY A 363 20.04 3.86 12.91
N GLY A 364 19.86 5.17 12.79
CA GLY A 364 19.21 5.99 13.82
C GLY A 364 17.77 5.58 14.11
N ILE A 365 17.09 4.98 13.10
CA ILE A 365 15.81 4.32 13.26
C ILE A 365 15.98 2.86 12.85
N SER A 366 15.82 1.96 13.82
CA SER A 366 15.89 0.52 13.55
C SER A 366 14.60 0.01 12.86
N GLN A 367 14.75 -0.97 11.97
CA GLN A 367 13.60 -1.64 11.33
C GLN A 367 12.59 -2.16 12.35
N ARG A 368 13.06 -2.64 13.52
CA ARG A 368 12.18 -3.15 14.60
C ARG A 368 11.31 -2.05 15.19
N ALA A 369 11.88 -0.87 15.48
CA ALA A 369 11.14 0.25 16.04
C ALA A 369 10.06 0.74 15.06
N MET A 370 10.41 0.82 13.77
CA MET A 370 9.50 1.22 12.73
C MET A 370 8.37 0.18 12.52
N MET A 371 8.71 -1.11 12.44
CA MET A 371 7.75 -2.18 12.30
C MET A 371 6.77 -2.20 13.48
N LEU A 372 7.26 -2.10 14.72
CA LEU A 372 6.41 -2.10 15.92
C LEU A 372 5.47 -0.88 15.93
N SER A 373 5.98 0.31 15.60
CA SER A 373 5.18 1.54 15.51
C SER A 373 4.04 1.41 14.49
N LEU A 374 4.36 0.88 13.31
CA LEU A 374 3.38 0.64 12.25
C LEU A 374 2.34 -0.41 12.68
N SER A 375 2.78 -1.56 13.24
CA SER A 375 1.88 -2.64 13.63
C SER A 375 0.90 -2.22 14.73
N ILE A 376 1.36 -1.49 15.75
CA ILE A 376 0.50 -0.96 16.80
C ILE A 376 -0.49 0.06 16.22
N GLY A 377 0.00 0.96 15.38
CA GLY A 377 -0.83 1.98 14.75
C GLY A 377 -1.94 1.36 13.90
N VAL A 378 -1.59 0.40 13.04
CA VAL A 378 -2.58 -0.26 12.17
C VAL A 378 -3.53 -1.15 12.99
N ALA A 379 -3.07 -1.81 14.05
CA ALA A 379 -3.95 -2.53 14.98
C ALA A 379 -5.03 -1.59 15.57
N CYS A 380 -4.65 -0.42 16.06
CA CYS A 380 -5.60 0.58 16.57
C CYS A 380 -6.54 1.07 15.47
N SER A 381 -6.03 1.30 14.26
CA SER A 381 -6.83 1.76 13.12
C SER A 381 -7.88 0.73 12.72
N VAL A 382 -7.50 -0.55 12.61
CA VAL A 382 -8.44 -1.62 12.28
C VAL A 382 -9.47 -1.81 13.39
N GLY A 383 -9.06 -1.70 14.67
CA GLY A 383 -10.00 -1.69 15.80
C GLY A 383 -11.04 -0.57 15.68
N MET A 384 -10.61 0.65 15.35
CA MET A 384 -11.54 1.78 15.09
C MET A 384 -12.43 1.53 13.86
N ALA A 385 -11.90 0.89 12.82
CA ALA A 385 -12.70 0.54 11.65
C ALA A 385 -13.78 -0.50 11.99
N MET A 386 -13.46 -1.51 12.79
CA MET A 386 -14.46 -2.47 13.29
C MET A 386 -15.48 -1.81 14.20
N LEU A 387 -15.05 -0.88 15.07
CA LEU A 387 -15.98 -0.08 15.89
C LEU A 387 -16.93 0.76 15.01
N ARG A 388 -16.42 1.30 13.90
CA ARG A 388 -17.24 2.04 12.92
C ARG A 388 -18.27 1.12 12.25
N VAL A 389 -17.89 -0.08 11.86
CA VAL A 389 -18.84 -1.09 11.31
C VAL A 389 -19.95 -1.40 12.30
N LEU A 390 -19.64 -1.52 13.60
CA LEU A 390 -20.62 -1.78 14.66
C LEU A 390 -21.54 -0.60 14.95
N THR A 391 -21.05 0.62 14.85
CA THR A 391 -21.76 1.83 15.33
C THR A 391 -22.33 2.70 14.21
N GLY A 392 -21.93 2.48 12.94
CA GLY A 392 -22.33 3.32 11.82
C GLY A 392 -21.77 4.75 11.87
N ILE A 393 -20.71 5.00 12.65
CA ILE A 393 -20.08 6.34 12.75
C ILE A 393 -19.51 6.74 11.40
N SER A 394 -19.81 7.98 10.96
CA SER A 394 -19.30 8.52 9.71
C SER A 394 -17.77 8.55 9.68
N ILE A 395 -17.18 8.15 8.54
CA ILE A 395 -15.74 8.12 8.30
C ILE A 395 -15.06 9.48 8.52
N TYR A 396 -15.77 10.58 8.33
CA TYR A 396 -15.26 11.93 8.53
C TYR A 396 -14.78 12.20 9.95
N TYR A 397 -15.46 11.62 10.97
CA TYR A 397 -15.06 11.78 12.36
C TYR A 397 -13.69 11.17 12.68
N ILE A 398 -13.18 10.29 11.80
CA ILE A 398 -11.88 9.63 11.95
C ILE A 398 -10.87 10.26 10.99
N LEU A 399 -11.22 10.39 9.70
CA LEU A 399 -10.26 10.86 8.68
C LEU A 399 -9.91 12.34 8.85
N VAL A 400 -10.91 13.22 9.12
CA VAL A 400 -10.62 14.65 9.24
C VAL A 400 -9.66 14.97 10.38
N PRO A 401 -9.90 14.52 11.65
CA PRO A 401 -8.95 14.74 12.72
C PRO A 401 -7.59 14.06 12.46
N GLY A 402 -7.59 12.86 11.90
CA GLY A 402 -6.37 12.11 11.60
C GLY A 402 -5.48 12.82 10.59
N TYR A 403 -6.02 13.25 9.46
CA TYR A 403 -5.26 14.00 8.45
C TYR A 403 -4.88 15.41 8.94
N LEU A 404 -5.74 16.10 9.70
CA LEU A 404 -5.37 17.38 10.31
C LEU A 404 -4.20 17.24 11.27
N ALA A 405 -4.21 16.20 12.11
CA ALA A 405 -3.09 15.91 13.00
C ALA A 405 -1.82 15.54 12.21
N ALA A 406 -1.93 14.68 11.17
CA ALA A 406 -0.81 14.30 10.33
C ALA A 406 -0.20 15.51 9.61
N LEU A 407 -1.03 16.38 9.01
CA LEU A 407 -0.55 17.62 8.36
C LEU A 407 0.03 18.62 9.38
N GLY A 408 -0.55 18.72 10.56
CA GLY A 408 -0.03 19.56 11.65
C GLY A 408 1.35 19.11 12.12
N LEU A 409 1.58 17.80 12.25
CA LEU A 409 2.87 17.21 12.63
C LEU A 409 3.97 17.50 11.61
N THR A 410 3.66 17.72 10.32
CA THR A 410 4.67 18.06 9.29
C THR A 410 5.46 19.31 9.59
N PHE A 411 4.93 20.22 10.42
CA PHE A 411 5.62 21.43 10.84
C PHE A 411 6.60 21.19 12.01
N CYS A 412 6.45 20.09 12.73
CA CYS A 412 7.20 19.78 13.95
C CYS A 412 8.36 18.79 13.73
N VAL A 413 8.21 17.91 12.73
CA VAL A 413 9.16 16.83 12.44
C VAL A 413 10.21 17.24 11.38
N PRO A 414 11.39 16.58 11.31
CA PRO A 414 12.31 16.73 10.19
C PRO A 414 11.65 16.37 8.86
N LYS A 415 11.99 17.05 7.77
CA LYS A 415 11.35 16.91 6.44
C LYS A 415 11.35 15.48 5.92
N ILE A 416 12.42 14.73 6.16
CA ILE A 416 12.54 13.34 5.76
C ILE A 416 11.44 12.47 6.38
N PHE A 417 11.09 12.70 7.66
CA PHE A 417 10.02 11.95 8.35
C PHE A 417 8.64 12.24 7.77
N THR A 418 8.41 13.45 7.27
CA THR A 418 7.18 13.77 6.54
C THR A 418 7.08 12.90 5.27
N GLY A 419 8.16 12.83 4.48
CA GLY A 419 8.19 11.99 3.27
C GLY A 419 7.96 10.51 3.58
N ILE A 420 8.74 9.97 4.54
CA ILE A 420 8.63 8.57 4.97
C ILE A 420 7.23 8.25 5.50
N ALA A 421 6.66 9.11 6.36
CA ALA A 421 5.35 8.90 6.96
C ALA A 421 4.25 8.80 5.90
N PHE A 422 4.19 9.76 4.99
CA PHE A 422 3.17 9.78 3.95
C PHE A 422 3.37 8.69 2.89
N ASP A 423 4.60 8.32 2.56
CA ASP A 423 4.86 7.14 1.71
C ASP A 423 4.45 5.84 2.42
N SER A 424 4.69 5.74 3.73
CA SER A 424 4.34 4.56 4.53
C SER A 424 2.83 4.30 4.59
N GLY A 425 2.02 5.36 4.53
CA GLY A 425 0.56 5.22 4.51
C GLY A 425 0.09 4.37 3.34
N GLY A 426 0.59 4.66 2.14
CA GLY A 426 0.28 3.85 0.97
C GLY A 426 0.85 2.43 1.03
N VAL A 427 2.04 2.29 1.61
CA VAL A 427 2.73 0.99 1.70
C VAL A 427 2.08 0.04 2.72
N ALA A 428 1.49 0.56 3.80
CA ALA A 428 0.91 -0.25 4.86
C ALA A 428 -0.48 -0.82 4.53
N SER A 429 -1.16 -0.31 3.51
CA SER A 429 -2.48 -0.73 3.08
C SER A 429 -2.44 -1.74 1.92
N GLY A 430 -1.53 -2.70 1.97
CA GLY A 430 -1.27 -3.66 0.89
C GLY A 430 -2.30 -4.77 0.72
N PRO A 431 -1.93 -5.83 -0.04
CA PRO A 431 -2.84 -6.88 -0.53
C PRO A 431 -3.73 -7.53 0.53
N MET A 432 -3.20 -7.77 1.73
CA MET A 432 -4.00 -8.41 2.79
C MET A 432 -5.14 -7.53 3.31
N THR A 433 -5.01 -6.20 3.21
CA THR A 433 -6.07 -5.27 3.61
C THR A 433 -7.27 -5.37 2.65
N THR A 434 -7.02 -5.42 1.35
CA THR A 434 -8.05 -5.45 0.32
C THR A 434 -8.66 -6.83 0.11
N THR A 435 -7.85 -7.88 0.29
CA THR A 435 -8.25 -9.25 -0.03
C THR A 435 -8.88 -10.01 1.13
N PHE A 436 -8.61 -9.61 2.37
CA PHE A 436 -9.15 -10.26 3.56
C PHE A 436 -9.87 -9.29 4.50
N LEU A 437 -9.21 -8.18 4.89
CA LEU A 437 -9.74 -7.31 5.93
C LEU A 437 -10.99 -6.53 5.45
N LEU A 438 -10.97 -5.99 4.23
CA LEU A 438 -12.12 -5.29 3.66
C LEU A 438 -13.31 -6.25 3.46
N PRO A 439 -13.18 -7.43 2.84
CA PRO A 439 -14.25 -8.42 2.80
C PRO A 439 -14.77 -8.85 4.18
N PHE A 440 -13.90 -9.01 5.17
CA PHE A 440 -14.28 -9.31 6.54
C PHE A 440 -15.18 -8.20 7.13
N ALA A 441 -14.81 -6.94 6.93
CA ALA A 441 -15.62 -5.80 7.35
C ALA A 441 -16.96 -5.72 6.58
N MET A 442 -16.94 -6.02 5.28
CA MET A 442 -18.14 -6.03 4.44
C MET A 442 -19.14 -7.08 4.92
N GLY A 443 -18.67 -8.31 5.18
CA GLY A 443 -19.52 -9.38 5.72
C GLY A 443 -20.11 -9.05 7.09
N ALA A 444 -19.31 -8.45 7.98
CA ALA A 444 -19.78 -8.00 9.27
C ALA A 444 -20.83 -6.88 9.15
N CYS A 445 -20.59 -5.89 8.29
CA CYS A 445 -21.49 -4.77 8.03
C CYS A 445 -22.85 -5.24 7.46
N GLU A 446 -22.82 -6.16 6.49
CA GLU A 446 -24.01 -6.75 5.88
C GLU A 446 -24.85 -7.48 6.92
N ALA A 447 -24.25 -8.32 7.76
CA ALA A 447 -24.94 -9.07 8.80
C ALA A 447 -25.61 -8.17 9.85
N LEU A 448 -25.02 -7.02 10.13
CA LEU A 448 -25.56 -6.00 11.06
C LEU A 448 -26.63 -5.10 10.39
N GLY A 449 -26.90 -5.28 9.09
CA GLY A 449 -27.85 -4.44 8.33
C GLY A 449 -27.34 -3.03 8.05
N GLY A 450 -26.04 -2.79 8.14
CA GLY A 450 -25.39 -1.53 7.79
C GLY A 450 -25.26 -1.33 6.27
N ASN A 451 -24.92 -0.11 5.86
CA ASN A 451 -24.61 0.18 4.45
C ASN A 451 -23.14 -0.11 4.19
N VAL A 452 -22.87 -1.18 3.45
CA VAL A 452 -21.51 -1.65 3.13
C VAL A 452 -20.67 -0.52 2.49
N MET A 453 -21.25 0.27 1.59
CA MET A 453 -20.53 1.34 0.89
C MET A 453 -20.12 2.50 1.80
N THR A 454 -20.88 2.79 2.86
CA THR A 454 -20.55 3.86 3.79
C THR A 454 -19.87 3.37 5.06
N ASP A 455 -20.12 2.14 5.52
CA ASP A 455 -19.73 1.70 6.85
C ASP A 455 -18.57 0.68 6.82
N ALA A 456 -18.46 -0.16 5.77
CA ALA A 456 -17.34 -1.09 5.59
C ALA A 456 -16.19 -0.48 4.78
N PHE A 457 -16.49 0.16 3.63
CA PHE A 457 -15.47 0.89 2.87
C PHE A 457 -14.90 2.03 3.70
N GLY A 458 -13.66 2.39 3.44
CA GLY A 458 -12.87 3.36 4.22
C GLY A 458 -11.91 2.69 5.21
N ILE A 459 -11.92 1.35 5.33
CA ILE A 459 -11.00 0.62 6.19
C ILE A 459 -9.57 0.69 5.65
N VAL A 460 -9.39 0.62 4.33
CA VAL A 460 -8.08 0.76 3.68
C VAL A 460 -7.51 2.16 3.92
N ALA A 461 -8.35 3.18 3.80
CA ALA A 461 -7.99 4.57 4.10
C ALA A 461 -7.57 4.77 5.56
N MET A 462 -8.27 4.15 6.49
CA MET A 462 -7.94 4.23 7.91
C MET A 462 -6.61 3.54 8.22
N VAL A 463 -6.34 2.39 7.59
CA VAL A 463 -5.04 1.69 7.66
C VAL A 463 -3.94 2.58 7.06
N ALA A 464 -4.17 3.20 5.91
CA ALA A 464 -3.22 4.09 5.25
C ALA A 464 -2.94 5.39 6.05
N MET A 465 -3.93 5.92 6.76
CA MET A 465 -3.78 7.15 7.54
C MET A 465 -2.90 6.96 8.78
N THR A 466 -2.94 5.80 9.42
CA THR A 466 -2.29 5.60 10.72
C THR A 466 -0.77 5.70 10.67
N PRO A 467 -0.05 5.15 9.67
CA PRO A 467 1.39 5.35 9.53
C PRO A 467 1.81 6.82 9.45
N LEU A 468 0.95 7.68 8.88
CA LEU A 468 1.19 9.11 8.80
C LEU A 468 1.38 9.73 10.20
N LEU A 469 0.64 9.25 11.18
CA LEU A 469 0.74 9.70 12.55
C LEU A 469 1.88 9.02 13.30
N THR A 470 1.94 7.69 13.26
CA THR A 470 2.88 6.91 14.07
C THR A 470 4.34 7.17 13.69
N ILE A 471 4.65 7.31 12.40
CA ILE A 471 6.01 7.59 11.93
C ILE A 471 6.41 9.04 12.23
N GLN A 472 5.49 9.98 12.13
CA GLN A 472 5.81 11.36 12.51
C GLN A 472 6.02 11.51 14.02
N VAL A 473 5.26 10.78 14.86
CA VAL A 473 5.53 10.70 16.30
C VAL A 473 6.91 10.09 16.57
N LEU A 474 7.28 9.02 15.86
CA LEU A 474 8.62 8.44 15.93
C LEU A 474 9.70 9.47 15.53
N GLY A 475 9.45 10.28 14.50
CA GLY A 475 10.30 11.38 14.06
C GLY A 475 10.49 12.47 15.12
N LEU A 476 9.45 12.79 15.91
CA LEU A 476 9.56 13.72 17.04
C LEU A 476 10.47 13.15 18.15
N ILE A 477 10.31 11.87 18.48
CA ILE A 477 11.14 11.18 19.46
C ILE A 477 12.62 11.19 19.00
N TYR A 478 12.86 10.88 17.74
CA TYR A 478 14.19 10.90 17.14
C TYR A 478 14.83 12.28 17.22
N LYS A 479 14.12 13.34 16.81
CA LYS A 479 14.58 14.74 16.89
C LYS A 479 14.94 15.14 18.33
N LYS A 480 14.13 14.74 19.31
CA LYS A 480 14.38 15.05 20.72
C LYS A 480 15.65 14.35 21.23
N LYS A 481 15.87 13.10 20.80
CA LYS A 481 17.07 12.35 21.17
C LYS A 481 18.34 12.98 20.58
N GLN A 482 18.32 13.33 19.31
CA GLN A 482 19.44 13.99 18.62
C GLN A 482 19.80 15.33 19.30
N ASN A 483 18.81 16.16 19.59
CA ASN A 483 19.05 17.43 20.31
C ASN A 483 19.66 17.23 21.72
N SER A 484 19.36 16.11 22.39
CA SER A 484 19.96 15.82 23.72
C SER A 484 21.35 15.27 23.60
N GLU A 485 21.71 14.56 22.54
CA GLU A 485 23.07 14.09 22.25
C GLU A 485 23.96 15.26 21.86
N ASP A 486 23.51 16.14 20.95
CA ASP A 486 24.24 17.36 20.58
C ASP A 486 24.47 18.29 21.77
N ALA A 487 23.51 18.40 22.70
CA ALA A 487 23.66 19.20 23.93
C ALA A 487 24.69 18.60 24.93
N SER A 488 24.81 17.26 24.96
CA SER A 488 25.79 16.58 25.81
C SER A 488 27.20 16.67 25.24
N ASP A 489 27.36 16.64 23.91
CA ASP A 489 28.66 16.79 23.26
C ASP A 489 29.20 18.23 23.39
N VAL A 490 28.33 19.24 23.23
CA VAL A 490 28.71 20.65 23.47
C VAL A 490 29.14 20.88 24.93
N SER A 491 28.51 20.26 25.91
CA SER A 491 28.88 20.37 27.30
C SER A 491 30.21 19.65 27.63
N ALA A 492 30.54 18.58 26.92
CA ALA A 492 31.81 17.87 27.06
C ALA A 492 32.99 18.63 26.43
N GLU A 493 32.75 19.28 25.27
CA GLU A 493 33.79 20.12 24.64
C GLU A 493 34.10 21.40 25.45
N ASP A 494 33.11 21.98 26.16
CA ASP A 494 33.31 23.12 27.04
C ASP A 494 34.09 22.74 28.32
N GLU A 495 33.91 21.53 28.88
CA GLU A 495 34.67 21.04 30.02
C GLU A 495 36.15 20.75 29.65
N ASP A 496 36.41 20.18 28.47
CA ASP A 496 37.78 19.95 27.99
C ASP A 496 38.52 21.26 27.64
N SER A 497 37.82 22.31 27.21
CA SER A 497 38.41 23.61 26.90
C SER A 497 38.84 24.41 28.13
N ILE A 498 38.22 24.15 29.30
CA ILE A 498 38.57 24.81 30.56
C ILE A 498 39.86 24.22 31.18
N ILE A 499 40.18 22.96 30.92
CA ILE A 499 41.35 22.29 31.48
C ILE A 499 42.66 22.74 30.83
N VAL A 500 42.66 23.28 29.61
CA VAL A 500 43.84 23.70 28.85
C VAL A 500 44.36 25.10 29.29
N LEU A 501 43.56 25.90 29.99
CA LEU A 501 43.92 27.26 30.39
C LEU A 501 44.56 27.36 31.78
N GLU A 502 44.56 26.33 32.63
CA GLU A 502 45.21 26.33 33.98
C GLU A 502 46.66 25.82 33.99
N GLY A 503 47.25 25.47 32.84
CA GLY A 503 48.57 24.81 32.76
C GLY A 503 49.79 25.71 32.41
N THR A 504 49.67 27.02 32.24
CA THR A 504 50.82 27.88 31.84
C THR A 504 51.00 29.15 32.67
N GLU A 505 51.18 29.00 33.99
CA GLU A 505 51.84 29.95 34.79
C GLU A 505 52.69 29.26 35.88
N HIS A 506 53.90 28.85 35.53
CA HIS A 506 55.09 28.77 36.46
C HIS A 506 56.23 28.08 35.70
N GLU A 507 57.11 28.91 35.07
CA GLU A 507 58.58 28.97 35.20
C GLU A 507 59.16 30.13 34.39
#